data_9d827ba247375b3a1b734cc3a6dafa31
#
_entry.id   9d827ba247375b3a1b734cc3a6dafa31
#
_cell.length_a   1.000
_cell.length_b   1.000
_cell.length_c   1.000
_cell.angle_alpha   90.00
_cell.angle_beta   90.00
_cell.angle_gamma   90.00
#
_symmetry.space_group_name_H-M   'P 1'
#
loop_
_entity.id
_entity.type
_entity.pdbx_description
1 polymer ?
#
loop_
_entity_poly.entity_id
_entity_poly.type
_entity_poly.pdbx_seq_one_letter_code
_entity_poly.pdbx_strand_id
1 'polypeptide(L)' 'MVYVFKTSIEDKKQIKSISKNLNEIQDIQRWNFDLEDCDNILRIVAEKNISKTVCELFSAFNYTCIELE' A
#
# COMPACT_ATOMS: atom_id res chain seq x y z
N MET A 1 11.13 -9.62 -0.51
CA MET A 1 11.29 -8.57 -1.53
C MET A 1 10.51 -7.32 -1.10
N VAL A 2 10.98 -6.18 -1.54
CA VAL A 2 10.31 -4.90 -1.23
C VAL A 2 9.61 -4.40 -2.47
N TYR A 3 8.34 -4.06 -2.31
CA TYR A 3 7.51 -3.49 -3.38
C TYR A 3 7.18 -2.05 -3.01
N VAL A 4 7.29 -1.14 -3.96
CA VAL A 4 7.10 0.29 -3.74
C VAL A 4 5.95 0.77 -4.62
N PHE A 5 5.02 1.50 -4.03
CA PHE A 5 3.84 1.98 -4.74
C PHE A 5 3.67 3.49 -4.53
N LYS A 6 3.26 4.17 -5.58
CA LYS A 6 2.77 5.53 -5.50
C LYS A 6 1.26 5.47 -5.22
N THR A 7 0.79 6.20 -4.22
CA THR A 7 -0.62 6.14 -3.81
C THR A 7 -1.24 7.53 -3.71
N SER A 8 -2.56 7.56 -3.56
CA SER A 8 -3.31 8.79 -3.29
C SER A 8 -3.53 9.03 -1.80
N ILE A 9 -2.92 8.23 -0.94
CA ILE A 9 -3.06 8.38 0.52
C ILE A 9 -2.35 9.66 0.96
N GLU A 10 -3.07 10.57 1.61
CA GLU A 10 -2.54 11.88 1.98
C GLU A 10 -2.41 12.10 3.48
N ASP A 11 -3.14 11.33 4.30
CA ASP A 11 -3.15 11.56 5.74
C ASP A 11 -3.29 10.27 6.52
N LYS A 12 -3.12 10.39 7.84
CA LYS A 12 -3.16 9.23 8.75
C LYS A 12 -4.54 8.58 8.85
N LYS A 13 -5.60 9.34 8.62
CA LYS A 13 -6.96 8.78 8.63
C LYS A 13 -7.15 7.80 7.49
N GLN A 14 -6.64 8.15 6.30
CA GLN A 14 -6.70 7.26 5.15
C GLN A 14 -5.85 6.01 5.38
N ILE A 15 -4.67 6.16 5.96
CA ILE A 15 -3.83 5.01 6.33
C ILE A 15 -4.60 4.09 7.27
N LYS A 16 -5.22 4.65 8.30
CA LYS A 16 -5.96 3.86 9.28
C LYS A 16 -7.13 3.12 8.63
N SER A 17 -7.80 3.73 7.68
CA SER A 17 -8.95 3.10 7.00
C SER A 17 -8.55 1.84 6.22
N ILE A 18 -7.33 1.79 5.71
CA ILE A 18 -6.87 0.66 4.89
C ILE A 18 -5.93 -0.28 5.63
N SER A 19 -5.38 0.13 6.77
CA SER A 19 -4.37 -0.64 7.51
C SER A 19 -4.86 -2.01 7.93
N LYS A 20 -6.09 -2.11 8.39
CA LYS A 20 -6.68 -3.39 8.77
C LYS A 20 -6.67 -4.38 7.61
N ASN A 21 -7.03 -3.91 6.44
CA ASN A 21 -7.08 -4.75 5.24
C ASN A 21 -5.68 -5.17 4.79
N LEU A 22 -4.70 -4.27 4.90
CA LEU A 22 -3.32 -4.63 4.60
C LEU A 22 -2.80 -5.69 5.56
N ASN A 23 -3.14 -5.58 6.84
CA ASN A 23 -2.72 -6.55 7.85
C ASN A 23 -3.38 -7.93 7.67
N GLU A 24 -4.50 -7.99 6.98
CA GLU A 24 -5.18 -9.25 6.71
C GLU A 24 -4.59 -10.02 5.52
N ILE A 25 -3.75 -9.39 4.72
CA ILE A 25 -3.10 -10.05 3.60
C ILE A 25 -1.92 -10.89 4.14
N GLN A 26 -2.05 -12.20 4.07
CA GLN A 26 -1.08 -13.13 4.67
C GLN A 26 0.32 -13.02 4.08
N ASP A 27 0.41 -12.72 2.79
CA ASP A 27 1.70 -12.66 2.10
C ASP A 27 2.50 -11.40 2.43
N ILE A 28 1.90 -10.41 3.06
CA ILE A 28 2.57 -9.19 3.47
C ILE A 28 3.22 -9.42 4.83
N GLN A 29 4.55 -9.28 4.89
CA GLN A 29 5.28 -9.41 6.14
C GLN A 29 5.23 -8.11 6.94
N ARG A 30 5.34 -6.98 6.24
CA ARG A 30 5.18 -5.65 6.84
C ARG A 30 4.99 -4.62 5.75
N TRP A 31 4.51 -3.45 6.16
CA TRP A 31 4.28 -2.33 5.26
C TRP A 31 4.44 -1.02 6.03
N ASN A 32 4.71 0.05 5.30
CA ASN A 32 4.71 1.38 5.87
C ASN A 32 4.45 2.42 4.78
N PHE A 33 3.93 3.57 5.20
CA PHE A 33 3.73 4.70 4.33
C PHE A 33 4.77 5.78 4.61
N ASP A 34 5.23 6.43 3.56
CA ASP A 34 6.09 7.61 3.64
C ASP A 34 5.31 8.78 3.05
N LEU A 35 4.66 9.56 3.93
CA LEU A 35 3.84 10.68 3.51
C LEU A 35 4.64 11.99 3.41
N GLU A 36 5.89 11.98 3.81
CA GLU A 36 6.77 13.13 3.62
C GLU A 36 7.20 13.26 2.16
N ASP A 37 7.17 12.14 1.43
CA ASP A 37 7.44 12.14 0.00
C ASP A 37 6.20 12.63 -0.74
N CYS A 38 6.40 13.49 -1.75
CA CYS A 38 5.29 14.03 -2.54
C CYS A 38 4.52 12.96 -3.32
N ASP A 39 5.08 11.78 -3.49
CA ASP A 39 4.43 10.66 -4.17
C ASP A 39 3.60 9.78 -3.23
N ASN A 40 3.58 10.08 -1.94
CA ASN A 40 2.81 9.34 -0.94
C ASN A 40 3.08 7.83 -1.05
N ILE A 41 4.32 7.49 -0.77
CA ILE A 41 4.85 6.15 -1.05
C ILE A 41 4.37 5.12 -0.03
N LEU A 42 3.97 3.94 -0.53
CA LEU A 42 3.73 2.75 0.27
C LEU A 42 4.84 1.75 -0.03
N ARG A 43 5.50 1.27 1.02
CA ARG A 43 6.49 0.19 0.91
C ARG A 43 5.95 -1.06 1.56
N ILE A 44 6.05 -2.18 0.85
CA ILE A 44 5.57 -3.47 1.34
C ILE A 44 6.69 -4.49 1.23
N VAL A 45 6.91 -5.23 2.31
CA VAL A 45 7.82 -6.38 2.31
C VAL A 45 6.99 -7.65 2.23
N ALA A 46 7.20 -8.43 1.18
CA ALA A 46 6.47 -9.66 0.95
C ALA A 46 7.34 -10.66 0.17
N GLU A 47 7.10 -11.96 0.37
CA GLU A 47 7.81 -13.00 -0.35
C GLU A 47 7.24 -13.22 -1.75
N LYS A 48 5.94 -13.03 -1.91
CA LYS A 48 5.25 -13.20 -3.19
C LYS A 48 4.88 -11.85 -3.77
N ASN A 49 4.67 -11.80 -5.08
CA ASN A 49 4.19 -10.58 -5.71
C ASN A 49 2.75 -10.32 -5.29
N ILE A 50 2.56 -9.22 -4.57
CA ILE A 50 1.25 -8.81 -4.04
C ILE A 50 0.70 -7.59 -4.76
N SER A 51 1.33 -7.16 -5.84
CA SER A 51 0.97 -5.90 -6.50
C SER A 51 -0.48 -5.87 -6.94
N LYS A 52 -0.95 -6.94 -7.57
CA LYS A 52 -2.34 -7.01 -8.03
C LYS A 52 -3.31 -6.95 -6.84
N THR A 53 -3.04 -7.72 -5.79
CA THR A 53 -3.89 -7.76 -4.60
C THR A 53 -3.98 -6.39 -3.93
N VAL A 54 -2.84 -5.73 -3.78
CA VAL A 54 -2.79 -4.41 -3.16
C VAL A 54 -3.51 -3.36 -4.02
N CYS A 55 -3.28 -3.37 -5.32
CA CYS A 55 -3.94 -2.42 -6.21
C CYS A 55 -5.46 -2.61 -6.23
N GLU A 56 -5.93 -3.86 -6.21
CA GLU A 56 -7.36 -4.16 -6.13
C GLU A 56 -7.95 -3.67 -4.81
N LEU A 57 -7.23 -3.85 -3.70
CA LEU A 57 -7.66 -3.38 -2.39
C LEU A 57 -7.82 -1.86 -2.39
N PHE A 58 -6.82 -1.13 -2.88
CA PHE A 58 -6.87 0.33 -2.95
C PHE A 58 -8.01 0.80 -3.83
N SER A 59 -8.22 0.14 -4.96
CA SER A 59 -9.31 0.47 -5.87
C SER A 59 -10.67 0.32 -5.18
N ALA A 60 -10.85 -0.70 -4.36
CA ALA A 60 -12.08 -0.91 -3.60
C ALA A 60 -12.38 0.24 -2.63
N PHE A 61 -11.35 0.96 -2.20
CA PHE A 61 -11.48 2.13 -1.31
C PHE A 61 -11.49 3.45 -2.09
N ASN A 62 -11.50 3.38 -3.43
CA ASN A 62 -11.40 4.56 -4.32
C ASN A 62 -10.06 5.30 -4.16
N TYR A 63 -9.03 4.60 -3.75
CA TYR A 63 -7.66 5.13 -3.72
C TYR A 63 -6.91 4.66 -4.95
N THR A 64 -5.91 5.43 -5.36
CA THR A 64 -5.01 5.00 -6.43
C THR A 64 -3.79 4.31 -5.85
N CYS A 65 -3.25 3.35 -6.59
CA CYS A 65 -2.06 2.62 -6.19
C CYS A 65 -1.34 2.17 -7.46
N ILE A 66 -0.14 2.68 -7.67
CA ILE A 66 0.65 2.39 -8.88
C ILE A 66 2.01 1.85 -8.43
N GLU A 67 2.35 0.66 -8.86
CA GLU A 67 3.64 0.08 -8.54
C GLU A 67 4.76 0.84 -9.25
N LEU A 68 5.79 1.20 -8.50
CA LEU A 68 7.00 1.83 -9.04
C LEU A 68 8.08 0.78 -9.21
N GLU A 69 8.70 0.79 -10.36
CA GLU A 69 9.83 -0.12 -10.66
C GLU A 69 11.16 0.43 -10.16
#